data_4d796daabe82e2d479bcca6dc04b1e78
#
_entry.id   4d796daabe82e2d479bcca6dc04b1e78
#
_cell.length_a   1.000
_cell.length_b   1.000
_cell.length_c   1.000
_cell.angle_alpha   90.00
_cell.angle_beta   90.00
_cell.angle_gamma   90.00
#
_symmetry.space_group_name_H-M   'P 1'
#
loop_
_entity.id
_entity.type
_entity.pdbx_description
1 polymer ?
#
loop_
_entity_poly.entity_id
_entity_poly.type
_entity_poly.pdbx_seq_one_letter_code
_entity_poly.pdbx_strand_id
1 'polypeptide(L)'
;MIFRNAEVADITEIQIVRHTVKENILSDPALVTDADCQEFITERGKGWVCEIEGKVVGFAIVDLKENNIWALFLRPEYENRGIGKQLHQLMLDWYFSQTNKTVWLGTSPGTRAEKFYRLQGWKTAGTVHRGEVKFEMSYEDWMKK
;
A
#
# COMPACT_ATOMS: atom_id res chain seq x y z
N MET A 1 -0.81 -2.70 -19.60
CA MET A 1 -0.63 -2.60 -18.13
C MET A 1 0.77 -2.07 -17.83
N ILE A 2 0.82 -0.92 -17.21
CA ILE A 2 2.08 -0.22 -16.94
C ILE A 2 2.23 0.00 -15.45
N PHE A 3 3.37 -0.43 -14.89
CA PHE A 3 3.74 -0.14 -13.50
C PHE A 3 4.84 0.92 -13.52
N ARG A 4 4.65 2.01 -12.82
CA ARG A 4 5.60 3.11 -12.79
C ARG A 4 5.56 3.85 -11.45
N ASN A 5 6.56 4.72 -11.22
CA ASN A 5 6.58 5.56 -10.02
C ASN A 5 5.36 6.50 -10.02
N ALA A 6 4.79 6.72 -8.85
CA ALA A 6 3.73 7.70 -8.68
C ALA A 6 4.32 9.12 -8.73
N GLU A 7 3.60 10.03 -9.36
CA GLU A 7 3.97 11.43 -9.46
C GLU A 7 2.87 12.30 -8.85
N VAL A 8 3.18 13.56 -8.56
CA VAL A 8 2.20 14.49 -7.99
C VAL A 8 0.94 14.59 -8.86
N ALA A 9 1.11 14.53 -10.18
CA ALA A 9 -0.02 14.56 -11.11
C ALA A 9 -0.97 13.37 -10.96
N ASP A 10 -0.53 12.28 -10.33
CA ASP A 10 -1.36 11.09 -10.12
C ASP A 10 -2.28 11.19 -8.90
N ILE A 11 -2.09 12.19 -8.04
CA ILE A 11 -2.79 12.25 -6.75
C ILE A 11 -4.30 12.26 -6.89
N THR A 12 -4.84 12.97 -7.89
CA THR A 12 -6.29 12.98 -8.12
C THR A 12 -6.84 11.58 -8.34
N GLU A 13 -6.19 10.78 -9.21
CA GLU A 13 -6.63 9.42 -9.47
C GLU A 13 -6.34 8.49 -8.31
N ILE A 14 -5.22 8.69 -7.59
CA ILE A 14 -4.91 7.93 -6.38
C ILE A 14 -6.04 8.09 -5.36
N GLN A 15 -6.52 9.30 -5.15
CA GLN A 15 -7.63 9.55 -4.21
C GLN A 15 -8.93 8.89 -4.71
N ILE A 16 -9.18 8.89 -6.02
CA ILE A 16 -10.34 8.21 -6.57
C ILE A 16 -10.26 6.70 -6.28
N VAL A 17 -9.11 6.08 -6.53
CA VAL A 17 -8.91 4.65 -6.24
C VAL A 17 -9.13 4.37 -4.75
N ARG A 18 -8.57 5.20 -3.87
CA ARG A 18 -8.74 5.03 -2.42
C ARG A 18 -10.22 5.01 -2.03
N HIS A 19 -11.02 5.86 -2.62
CA HIS A 19 -12.45 5.97 -2.28
C HIS A 19 -13.31 4.87 -2.88
N THR A 20 -12.79 4.08 -3.83
CA THR A 20 -13.53 2.94 -4.39
C THR A 20 -13.40 1.68 -3.56
N VAL A 21 -12.48 1.65 -2.58
CA VAL A 21 -12.20 0.44 -1.79
C VAL A 21 -13.19 0.34 -0.63
N LYS A 22 -14.15 -0.56 -0.75
CA LYS A 22 -15.25 -0.70 0.21
C LYS A 22 -14.80 -1.29 1.55
N GLU A 23 -13.75 -2.10 1.57
CA GLU A 23 -13.26 -2.72 2.79
C GLU A 23 -12.58 -1.72 3.73
N ASN A 24 -12.28 -0.53 3.25
CA ASN A 24 -11.63 0.52 4.02
C ASN A 24 -12.61 1.59 4.49
N ILE A 25 -13.85 1.17 4.78
CA ILE A 25 -14.95 2.08 5.13
C ILE A 25 -14.75 2.79 6.47
N LEU A 26 -13.86 2.27 7.32
CA LEU A 26 -13.56 2.89 8.61
C LEU A 26 -12.71 4.15 8.47
N SER A 27 -12.11 4.37 7.31
CA SER A 27 -11.32 5.55 7.03
C SER A 27 -12.22 6.69 6.56
N ASP A 28 -12.19 7.81 7.26
CA ASP A 28 -12.86 9.02 6.80
C ASP A 28 -12.09 9.54 5.57
N PRO A 29 -12.72 9.65 4.39
CA PRO A 29 -12.04 10.16 3.20
C PRO A 29 -11.43 11.55 3.40
N ALA A 30 -12.01 12.36 4.30
CA ALA A 30 -11.52 13.71 4.59
C ALA A 30 -10.23 13.70 5.41
N LEU A 31 -9.84 12.55 6.00
CA LEU A 31 -8.61 12.46 6.80
C LEU A 31 -7.35 12.37 5.95
N VAL A 32 -7.47 12.05 4.66
CA VAL A 32 -6.33 11.96 3.76
C VAL A 32 -6.48 13.02 2.68
N THR A 33 -5.64 14.05 2.76
CA THR A 33 -5.68 15.17 1.83
C THR A 33 -4.71 14.95 0.67
N ASP A 34 -4.85 15.75 -0.38
CA ASP A 34 -3.90 15.74 -1.49
C ASP A 34 -2.50 16.13 -1.00
N ALA A 35 -2.43 17.06 -0.05
CA ALA A 35 -1.15 17.46 0.55
C ALA A 35 -0.48 16.30 1.29
N ASP A 36 -1.28 15.47 1.99
CA ASP A 36 -0.75 14.27 2.64
C ASP A 36 -0.16 13.32 1.60
N CYS A 37 -0.89 13.06 0.52
CA CYS A 37 -0.41 12.20 -0.56
C CYS A 37 0.90 12.71 -1.14
N GLN A 38 0.98 14.02 -1.39
CA GLN A 38 2.19 14.63 -1.93
C GLN A 38 3.37 14.44 -0.97
N GLU A 39 3.17 14.69 0.31
CA GLU A 39 4.23 14.51 1.32
C GLU A 39 4.74 13.07 1.32
N PHE A 40 3.83 12.09 1.33
CA PHE A 40 4.23 10.69 1.41
C PHE A 40 4.96 10.21 0.17
N ILE A 41 4.59 10.66 -1.03
CA ILE A 41 5.27 10.19 -2.25
C ILE A 41 6.52 10.97 -2.62
N THR A 42 6.72 12.17 -2.05
CA THR A 42 7.89 13.01 -2.40
C THR A 42 8.91 13.15 -1.28
N GLU A 43 8.47 13.18 -0.02
CA GLU A 43 9.36 13.49 1.10
C GLU A 43 9.54 12.33 2.07
N ARG A 44 8.46 11.61 2.40
CA ARG A 44 8.52 10.57 3.43
C ARG A 44 8.88 9.20 2.88
N GLY A 45 8.59 8.95 1.61
CA GLY A 45 8.84 7.64 1.02
C GLY A 45 8.68 7.67 -0.48
N LYS A 46 7.95 6.70 -1.01
CA LYS A 46 7.77 6.57 -2.46
C LYS A 46 6.43 5.91 -2.76
N GLY A 47 5.91 6.18 -3.94
CA GLY A 47 4.69 5.58 -4.43
C GLY A 47 4.84 4.99 -5.82
N TRP A 48 3.96 4.06 -6.15
CA TRP A 48 3.87 3.40 -7.45
C TRP A 48 2.42 3.33 -7.87
N VAL A 49 2.19 3.38 -9.16
CA VAL A 49 0.84 3.22 -9.73
C VAL A 49 0.87 2.13 -10.78
N CYS A 50 -0.28 1.47 -10.97
CA CYS A 50 -0.54 0.63 -12.12
C CYS A 50 -1.55 1.34 -13.01
N GLU A 51 -1.23 1.46 -14.29
CA GLU A 51 -2.02 2.18 -15.27
C GLU A 51 -2.46 1.23 -16.36
N ILE A 52 -3.74 1.24 -16.68
CA ILE A 52 -4.33 0.46 -17.77
C ILE A 52 -5.11 1.42 -18.64
N GLU A 53 -4.76 1.49 -19.92
CA GLU A 53 -5.41 2.38 -20.91
C GLU A 53 -5.45 3.83 -20.43
N GLY A 54 -4.34 4.30 -19.86
CA GLY A 54 -4.21 5.66 -19.38
C GLY A 54 -4.91 5.98 -18.07
N LYS A 55 -5.46 4.96 -17.40
CA LYS A 55 -6.21 5.12 -16.15
C LYS A 55 -5.48 4.44 -15.01
N VAL A 56 -5.29 5.13 -13.89
CA VAL A 56 -4.71 4.53 -12.69
C VAL A 56 -5.73 3.60 -12.06
N VAL A 57 -5.38 2.32 -11.96
CA VAL A 57 -6.26 1.29 -11.41
C VAL A 57 -5.82 0.78 -10.05
N GLY A 58 -4.61 1.09 -9.65
CA GLY A 58 -4.08 0.70 -8.34
C GLY A 58 -2.86 1.51 -7.98
N PHE A 59 -2.54 1.55 -6.69
CA PHE A 59 -1.36 2.26 -6.21
C PHE A 59 -0.84 1.68 -4.91
N ALA A 60 0.43 1.96 -4.63
CA ALA A 60 1.08 1.56 -3.38
C ALA A 60 1.97 2.70 -2.91
N ILE A 61 1.98 2.97 -1.61
CA ILE A 61 2.82 4.01 -1.01
C ILE A 61 3.43 3.46 0.28
N VAL A 62 4.74 3.63 0.44
CA VAL A 62 5.45 3.25 1.67
C VAL A 62 6.08 4.47 2.31
N ASP A 63 6.00 4.55 3.63
CA ASP A 63 6.57 5.61 4.44
C ASP A 63 7.90 5.11 5.01
N LEU A 64 9.00 5.73 4.61
CA LEU A 64 10.32 5.34 5.06
C LEU A 64 10.65 5.92 6.45
N LYS A 65 9.97 6.98 6.87
CA LYS A 65 10.19 7.60 8.17
C LYS A 65 9.63 6.77 9.32
N GLU A 66 8.41 6.26 9.15
CA GLU A 66 7.75 5.42 10.17
C GLU A 66 7.82 3.94 9.86
N ASN A 67 8.50 3.56 8.77
CA ASN A 67 8.65 2.17 8.34
C ASN A 67 7.29 1.49 8.17
N ASN A 68 6.39 2.15 7.47
CA ASN A 68 4.98 1.79 7.40
C ASN A 68 4.49 1.71 5.95
N ILE A 69 3.75 0.65 5.63
CA ILE A 69 3.00 0.61 4.38
C ILE A 69 1.79 1.52 4.58
N TRP A 70 1.81 2.67 3.91
CA TRP A 70 0.77 3.67 4.07
C TRP A 70 -0.48 3.33 3.26
N ALA A 71 -0.29 2.72 2.10
CA ALA A 71 -1.42 2.36 1.23
C ALA A 71 -1.02 1.29 0.21
N LEU A 72 -1.99 0.42 -0.10
CA LEU A 72 -1.93 -0.51 -1.22
C LEU A 72 -3.38 -0.80 -1.60
N PHE A 73 -3.85 -0.15 -2.65
CA PHE A 73 -5.25 -0.24 -3.05
C PHE A 73 -5.41 -0.47 -4.54
N LEU A 74 -6.47 -1.20 -4.90
CA LEU A 74 -6.87 -1.46 -6.29
C LEU A 74 -8.33 -1.08 -6.45
N ARG A 75 -8.70 -0.65 -7.66
CA ARG A 75 -10.13 -0.56 -8.01
C ARG A 75 -10.69 -1.98 -7.95
N PRO A 76 -11.89 -2.19 -7.38
CA PRO A 76 -12.43 -3.54 -7.20
C PRO A 76 -12.50 -4.38 -8.47
N GLU A 77 -12.81 -3.75 -9.60
CA GLU A 77 -12.94 -4.46 -10.88
C GLU A 77 -11.60 -4.97 -11.43
N TYR A 78 -10.48 -4.57 -10.84
CA TYR A 78 -9.14 -5.00 -11.26
C TYR A 78 -8.49 -5.97 -10.28
N GLU A 79 -9.23 -6.45 -9.30
CA GLU A 79 -8.73 -7.45 -8.36
C GLU A 79 -8.52 -8.80 -9.03
N ASN A 80 -7.70 -9.66 -8.39
CA ASN A 80 -7.41 -11.02 -8.86
C ASN A 80 -6.70 -11.10 -10.22
N ARG A 81 -5.96 -10.07 -10.58
CA ARG A 81 -5.17 -10.02 -11.82
C ARG A 81 -3.66 -9.94 -11.56
N GLY A 82 -3.25 -10.08 -10.30
CA GLY A 82 -1.84 -10.00 -9.92
C GLY A 82 -1.30 -8.59 -9.78
N ILE A 83 -2.13 -7.56 -9.93
CA ILE A 83 -1.69 -6.15 -9.86
C ILE A 83 -1.22 -5.81 -8.45
N GLY A 84 -2.00 -6.18 -7.43
CA GLY A 84 -1.63 -5.93 -6.04
C GLY A 84 -0.32 -6.60 -5.66
N LYS A 85 -0.12 -7.83 -6.11
CA LYS A 85 1.10 -8.57 -5.86
C LYS A 85 2.32 -7.89 -6.51
N GLN A 86 2.15 -7.38 -7.72
CA GLN A 86 3.22 -6.68 -8.42
C GLN A 86 3.56 -5.34 -7.76
N LEU A 87 2.56 -4.57 -7.38
CA LEU A 87 2.76 -3.32 -6.65
C LEU A 87 3.47 -3.58 -5.31
N HIS A 88 3.04 -4.62 -4.60
CA HIS A 88 3.64 -5.04 -3.35
C HIS A 88 5.12 -5.40 -3.54
N GLN A 89 5.43 -6.14 -4.60
CA GLN A 89 6.81 -6.53 -4.92
C GLN A 89 7.69 -5.30 -5.17
N LEU A 90 7.22 -4.37 -6.00
CA LEU A 90 7.97 -3.16 -6.31
C LEU A 90 8.22 -2.32 -5.05
N MET A 91 7.20 -2.18 -4.23
CA MET A 91 7.26 -1.39 -3.01
C MET A 91 8.23 -1.98 -1.99
N LEU A 92 8.14 -3.27 -1.71
CA LEU A 92 9.01 -3.92 -0.72
C LEU A 92 10.43 -4.03 -1.20
N ASP A 93 10.65 -4.29 -2.49
CA ASP A 93 12.01 -4.33 -3.06
C ASP A 93 12.69 -2.97 -2.90
N TRP A 94 11.96 -1.89 -3.17
CA TRP A 94 12.51 -0.55 -2.99
C TRP A 94 12.76 -0.26 -1.51
N TYR A 95 11.76 -0.55 -0.66
CA TYR A 95 11.88 -0.27 0.78
C TYR A 95 13.13 -0.94 1.37
N PHE A 96 13.31 -2.23 1.10
CA PHE A 96 14.45 -2.97 1.65
C PHE A 96 15.76 -2.70 0.91
N SER A 97 15.74 -1.94 -0.18
CA SER A 97 16.96 -1.37 -0.75
C SER A 97 17.40 -0.11 -0.02
N GLN A 98 16.50 0.53 0.73
CA GLN A 98 16.78 1.77 1.46
C GLN A 98 17.12 1.51 2.93
N THR A 99 16.61 0.44 3.52
CA THR A 99 16.79 0.15 4.95
C THR A 99 16.58 -1.35 5.20
N ASN A 100 17.09 -1.83 6.34
CA ASN A 100 16.84 -3.21 6.78
C ASN A 100 15.90 -3.26 7.98
N LYS A 101 15.20 -2.17 8.27
CA LYS A 101 14.25 -2.14 9.38
C LYS A 101 12.97 -2.87 9.02
N THR A 102 12.36 -3.53 10.01
CA THR A 102 11.06 -4.19 9.85
C THR A 102 10.02 -3.16 9.45
N VAL A 103 9.24 -3.49 8.43
CA VAL A 103 8.13 -2.64 7.97
C VAL A 103 6.82 -3.18 8.53
N TRP A 104 5.89 -2.30 8.84
CA TRP A 104 4.60 -2.70 9.41
C TRP A 104 3.44 -2.08 8.67
N LEU A 105 2.26 -2.65 8.89
CA LEU A 105 1.00 -2.08 8.40
C LEU A 105 -0.14 -2.47 9.34
N GLY A 106 -1.23 -1.72 9.27
CA GLY A 106 -2.49 -2.08 9.92
C GLY A 106 -3.54 -2.31 8.86
N THR A 107 -4.40 -3.31 9.04
CA THR A 107 -5.49 -3.59 8.13
C THR A 107 -6.69 -4.13 8.88
N SER A 108 -7.90 -3.89 8.35
CA SER A 108 -9.12 -4.35 8.99
C SER A 108 -9.21 -5.88 8.98
N PRO A 109 -9.62 -6.50 10.11
CA PRO A 109 -9.76 -7.94 10.16
C PRO A 109 -10.92 -8.43 9.28
N GLY A 110 -10.80 -9.66 8.76
CA GLY A 110 -11.85 -10.26 7.96
C GLY A 110 -11.96 -9.75 6.53
N THR A 111 -10.98 -9.00 6.06
CA THR A 111 -11.01 -8.40 4.73
C THR A 111 -10.12 -9.16 3.74
N ARG A 112 -10.27 -8.84 2.45
CA ARG A 112 -9.39 -9.36 1.40
C ARG A 112 -7.94 -8.92 1.64
N ALA A 113 -7.76 -7.71 2.14
CA ALA A 113 -6.43 -7.18 2.43
C ALA A 113 -5.72 -8.03 3.49
N GLU A 114 -6.40 -8.38 4.57
CA GLU A 114 -5.82 -9.25 5.59
C GLU A 114 -5.36 -10.57 4.98
N LYS A 115 -6.23 -11.22 4.18
CA LYS A 115 -5.90 -12.48 3.51
C LYS A 115 -4.70 -12.32 2.57
N PHE A 116 -4.68 -11.21 1.81
CA PHE A 116 -3.58 -10.92 0.90
C PHE A 116 -2.24 -10.87 1.64
N TYR A 117 -2.17 -10.11 2.74
CA TYR A 117 -0.92 -9.96 3.47
C TYR A 117 -0.46 -11.27 4.11
N ARG A 118 -1.39 -12.09 4.61
CA ARG A 118 -1.03 -13.41 5.12
C ARG A 118 -0.43 -14.29 4.03
N LEU A 119 -0.99 -14.26 2.83
CA LEU A 119 -0.47 -15.03 1.70
C LEU A 119 0.89 -14.53 1.24
N GLN A 120 1.20 -13.24 1.44
CA GLN A 120 2.50 -12.69 1.10
C GLN A 120 3.56 -12.94 2.17
N GLY A 121 3.20 -13.59 3.26
CA GLY A 121 4.15 -13.97 4.30
C GLY A 121 4.29 -12.98 5.44
N TRP A 122 3.42 -11.99 5.54
CA TRP A 122 3.43 -11.07 6.67
C TRP A 122 3.02 -11.79 7.95
N LYS A 123 3.65 -11.42 9.06
CA LYS A 123 3.37 -12.01 10.37
C LYS A 123 2.57 -11.04 11.23
N THR A 124 1.60 -11.58 11.97
CA THR A 124 0.80 -10.75 12.88
C THR A 124 1.63 -10.32 14.08
N ALA A 125 1.43 -9.07 14.51
CA ALA A 125 2.17 -8.48 15.63
C ALA A 125 1.23 -7.70 16.56
N GLY A 126 0.02 -8.23 16.77
CA GLY A 126 -0.97 -7.63 17.65
C GLY A 126 -1.98 -6.79 16.91
N THR A 127 -2.45 -5.74 17.57
CA THR A 127 -3.45 -4.83 17.01
C THR A 127 -2.92 -3.41 17.04
N VAL A 128 -3.45 -2.57 16.16
CA VAL A 128 -3.19 -1.15 16.14
C VAL A 128 -4.50 -0.39 16.23
N HIS A 129 -4.44 0.89 16.03
CA HIS A 129 -5.57 1.80 16.13
C HIS A 129 -6.86 1.25 15.49
N ARG A 130 -7.99 1.39 16.20
CA ARG A 130 -9.33 0.96 15.74
C ARG A 130 -9.49 -0.55 15.56
N GLY A 131 -8.69 -1.34 16.26
CA GLY A 131 -8.80 -2.80 16.20
C GLY A 131 -8.26 -3.44 14.93
N GLU A 132 -7.49 -2.71 14.17
CA GLU A 132 -6.84 -3.27 13.00
C GLU A 132 -5.80 -4.31 13.40
N VAL A 133 -5.65 -5.34 12.58
CA VAL A 133 -4.56 -6.31 12.72
C VAL A 133 -3.26 -5.64 12.32
N LYS A 134 -2.24 -5.74 13.17
CA LYS A 134 -0.91 -5.26 12.82
C LYS A 134 -0.12 -6.39 12.18
N PHE A 135 0.46 -6.12 11.02
CA PHE A 135 1.35 -7.04 10.33
C PHE A 135 2.76 -6.47 10.25
N GLU A 136 3.75 -7.36 10.26
CA GLU A 136 5.15 -6.97 10.10
C GLU A 136 5.85 -7.87 9.09
N MET A 137 6.80 -7.28 8.35
CA MET A 137 7.69 -8.00 7.44
C MET A 137 9.12 -7.60 7.77
N SER A 138 9.93 -8.59 8.17
CA SER A 138 11.33 -8.33 8.44
C SER A 138 12.15 -8.37 7.15
N TYR A 139 13.31 -7.72 7.18
CA TYR A 139 14.27 -7.76 6.07
C TYR A 139 14.64 -9.21 5.73
N GLU A 140 14.95 -10.02 6.76
CA GLU A 140 15.35 -11.40 6.56
C GLU A 140 14.26 -12.21 5.87
N ASP A 141 13.01 -12.06 6.32
CA ASP A 141 11.88 -12.81 5.72
C ASP A 141 11.66 -12.40 4.28
N TRP A 142 11.78 -11.10 3.96
CA TRP A 142 11.63 -10.63 2.59
C TRP A 142 12.74 -11.19 1.69
N MET A 143 13.97 -11.18 2.17
CA MET A 143 15.13 -11.64 1.39
C MET A 143 15.13 -13.14 1.13
N LYS A 144 14.38 -13.94 1.90
CA LYS A 144 14.26 -15.38 1.69
C LYS A 144 13.30 -15.75 0.57
N LYS A 145 12.56 -14.82 0.05
CA LYS A 145 11.55 -15.09 -0.99
C LYS A 145 12.18 -15.28 -2.37
#